data_bd0062b05c9e7304ad5b0b1541950fd8
#
_entry.id   bd0062b05c9e7304ad5b0b1541950fd8
#
_cell.length_a   1.000
_cell.length_b   1.000
_cell.length_c   1.000
_cell.angle_alpha   90.00
_cell.angle_beta   90.00
_cell.angle_gamma   90.00
#
_symmetry.space_group_name_H-M   'P 1'
#
loop_
_entity.id
_entity.type
_entity.pdbx_description
1 polymer ?
#
loop_
_entity_poly.entity_id
_entity_poly.type
_entity_poly.pdbx_seq_one_letter_code
_entity_poly.pdbx_strand_id
1 'polypeptide(L)'
;MKKLILLLLFIQLVSCDISSLFAPSLNMEDFPFKIEPFDKKSELMESSKNDPLCGTFKYYSGESEKGLVDIFKYNKVYYLHYQRDDNAQYVGIGIKNENTFTVTYYYPNGTDFGIVYYNIGENNLLKGFWSSFNTVGDLIKEGTTEKMYE
;
A
#
# COMPACT_ATOMS: atom_id res chain seq x y z
N MET A 1 42.48 36.32 -14.51
CA MET A 1 41.57 36.23 -13.36
C MET A 1 40.08 36.39 -13.74
N LYS A 2 39.67 37.34 -14.56
CA LYS A 2 38.25 37.54 -14.94
C LYS A 2 37.57 36.32 -15.64
N LYS A 3 38.32 35.56 -16.46
CA LYS A 3 37.81 34.38 -17.17
C LYS A 3 37.59 33.16 -16.25
N LEU A 4 38.32 33.04 -15.15
CA LEU A 4 38.20 31.96 -14.19
C LEU A 4 36.95 32.13 -13.30
N ILE A 5 36.64 33.39 -12.96
CA ILE A 5 35.42 33.73 -12.18
C ILE A 5 34.15 33.45 -12.98
N LEU A 6 34.18 33.70 -14.30
CA LEU A 6 33.04 33.41 -15.17
C LEU A 6 32.77 31.91 -15.30
N LEU A 7 33.82 31.08 -15.31
CA LEU A 7 33.70 29.61 -15.36
C LEU A 7 33.13 29.05 -14.06
N LEU A 8 33.54 29.58 -12.90
CA LEU A 8 32.99 29.19 -11.60
C LEU A 8 31.50 29.58 -11.41
N LEU A 9 31.12 30.75 -11.94
CA LEU A 9 29.71 31.16 -11.96
C LEU A 9 28.84 30.28 -12.86
N PHE A 10 29.39 29.78 -13.95
CA PHE A 10 28.67 28.86 -14.85
C PHE A 10 28.47 27.46 -14.20
N ILE A 11 29.44 27.00 -13.41
CA ILE A 11 29.32 25.71 -12.69
C ILE A 11 28.29 25.81 -11.58
N GLN A 12 28.12 26.96 -10.95
CA GLN A 12 27.07 27.15 -9.92
C GLN A 12 25.64 27.25 -10.50
N LEU A 13 25.50 27.70 -11.74
CA LEU A 13 24.20 27.76 -12.42
C LEU A 13 23.73 26.41 -12.99
N VAL A 14 24.67 25.47 -13.18
CA VAL A 14 24.35 24.12 -13.69
C VAL A 14 24.09 23.11 -12.54
N SER A 15 24.39 23.50 -11.29
CA SER A 15 24.04 22.66 -10.11
C SER A 15 22.59 22.81 -9.68
N CYS A 16 21.79 23.58 -10.41
CA CYS A 16 20.37 23.66 -10.18
C CYS A 16 19.69 22.40 -10.75
N ASP A 17 19.44 21.45 -9.87
CA ASP A 17 18.42 20.43 -9.97
C ASP A 17 18.40 19.52 -11.22
N ILE A 18 19.53 18.87 -11.52
CA ILE A 18 19.51 17.73 -12.45
C ILE A 18 18.74 16.53 -11.85
N SER A 19 18.54 16.48 -10.54
CA SER A 19 17.76 15.43 -9.88
C SER A 19 16.28 15.46 -10.26
N SER A 20 15.72 16.64 -10.57
CA SER A 20 14.33 16.75 -11.02
C SER A 20 14.13 16.33 -12.48
N LEU A 21 15.20 16.27 -13.29
CA LEU A 21 15.12 15.81 -14.68
C LEU A 21 15.12 14.29 -14.84
N PHE A 22 15.44 13.55 -13.78
CA PHE A 22 15.54 12.08 -13.80
C PHE A 22 14.61 11.39 -12.80
N ALA A 23 13.87 12.12 -11.98
CA ALA A 23 12.74 11.53 -11.29
C ALA A 23 11.62 11.40 -12.32
N PRO A 24 11.27 10.19 -12.79
CA PRO A 24 10.05 10.04 -13.54
C PRO A 24 8.93 10.56 -12.62
N SER A 25 8.26 11.62 -13.02
CA SER A 25 6.99 11.97 -12.39
C SER A 25 6.07 10.77 -12.68
N LEU A 26 5.97 9.86 -11.73
CA LEU A 26 4.98 8.80 -11.76
C LEU A 26 3.62 9.51 -11.71
N ASN A 27 3.12 9.81 -12.90
CA ASN A 27 1.76 10.28 -13.00
C ASN A 27 0.87 9.07 -12.70
N MET A 28 0.09 9.12 -11.63
CA MET A 28 -0.81 8.04 -11.24
C MET A 28 -1.82 7.70 -12.35
N GLU A 29 -2.03 8.59 -13.31
CA GLU A 29 -2.83 8.34 -14.52
C GLU A 29 -2.15 7.35 -15.49
N ASP A 30 -0.83 7.19 -15.39
CA ASP A 30 -0.05 6.26 -16.22
C ASP A 30 0.06 4.84 -15.60
N PHE A 31 -0.44 4.65 -14.37
CA PHE A 31 -0.55 3.32 -13.80
C PHE A 31 -1.71 2.58 -14.50
N PRO A 32 -1.45 1.39 -15.06
CA PRO A 32 -2.47 0.60 -15.75
C PRO A 32 -3.53 0.01 -14.80
N PHE A 33 -3.55 0.43 -13.54
CA PHE A 33 -4.45 -0.06 -12.52
C PHE A 33 -5.57 0.94 -12.26
N LYS A 34 -6.54 0.94 -13.15
CA LYS A 34 -7.89 1.28 -12.69
C LYS A 34 -8.29 0.22 -11.69
N ILE A 35 -8.61 0.62 -10.46
CA ILE A 35 -9.07 -0.31 -9.42
C ILE A 35 -10.55 -0.61 -9.72
N GLU A 36 -10.78 -1.21 -10.85
CA GLU A 36 -12.08 -1.77 -11.24
C GLU A 36 -12.52 -2.98 -10.39
N PRO A 37 -11.62 -3.73 -9.67
CA PRO A 37 -12.08 -4.86 -8.89
C PRO A 37 -13.13 -4.50 -7.85
N PHE A 38 -13.11 -3.29 -7.28
CA PHE A 38 -14.08 -2.91 -6.26
C PHE A 38 -15.45 -2.53 -6.86
N ASP A 39 -15.52 -2.16 -8.13
CA ASP A 39 -16.79 -1.99 -8.84
C ASP A 39 -17.52 -3.33 -9.04
N LYS A 40 -16.78 -4.44 -8.91
CA LYS A 40 -17.29 -5.82 -9.01
C LYS A 40 -17.39 -6.50 -7.64
N LYS A 41 -17.70 -5.74 -6.59
CA LYS A 41 -17.75 -6.25 -5.21
C LYS A 41 -18.55 -7.55 -5.07
N SER A 42 -19.65 -7.70 -5.78
CA SER A 42 -20.49 -8.92 -5.73
C SER A 42 -19.76 -10.16 -6.29
N GLU A 43 -18.98 -10.02 -7.36
CA GLU A 43 -18.20 -11.13 -7.94
C GLU A 43 -17.04 -11.51 -7.02
N LEU A 44 -16.39 -10.52 -6.40
CA LEU A 44 -15.33 -10.73 -5.44
C LEU A 44 -15.84 -11.45 -4.18
N MET A 45 -17.00 -11.06 -3.69
CA MET A 45 -17.64 -11.73 -2.54
C MET A 45 -17.96 -13.18 -2.84
N GLU A 46 -18.50 -13.49 -4.01
CA GLU A 46 -18.81 -14.86 -4.40
C GLU A 46 -17.55 -15.73 -4.49
N SER A 47 -16.50 -15.23 -5.11
CA SER A 47 -15.21 -15.96 -5.23
C SER A 47 -14.48 -16.13 -3.89
N SER A 48 -14.86 -15.35 -2.88
CA SER A 48 -14.24 -15.31 -1.55
C SER A 48 -14.90 -16.21 -0.52
N LYS A 49 -16.10 -16.68 -0.77
CA LYS A 49 -16.99 -17.36 0.22
C LYS A 49 -16.36 -18.48 1.02
N ASN A 50 -15.43 -19.21 0.43
CA ASN A 50 -14.81 -20.38 1.06
C ASN A 50 -13.35 -20.14 1.46
N ASP A 51 -12.85 -18.93 1.36
CA ASP A 51 -11.49 -18.61 1.76
C ASP A 51 -11.50 -17.96 3.15
N PRO A 52 -10.96 -18.62 4.18
CA PRO A 52 -11.04 -18.13 5.55
C PRO A 52 -10.28 -16.81 5.78
N LEU A 53 -9.38 -16.45 4.86
CA LEU A 53 -8.68 -15.17 4.89
C LEU A 53 -9.55 -14.01 4.37
N CYS A 54 -10.65 -14.31 3.67
CA CYS A 54 -11.55 -13.31 3.14
C CYS A 54 -12.62 -12.89 4.17
N GLY A 55 -13.06 -11.65 4.08
CA GLY A 55 -14.06 -11.04 4.95
C GLY A 55 -13.63 -9.67 5.45
N THR A 56 -14.40 -9.13 6.39
CA THR A 56 -14.13 -7.84 7.02
C THR A 56 -13.47 -8.05 8.38
N PHE A 57 -12.36 -7.41 8.60
CA PHE A 57 -11.60 -7.49 9.84
C PHE A 57 -11.39 -6.10 10.44
N LYS A 58 -11.33 -6.03 11.78
CA LYS A 58 -10.69 -4.88 12.44
C LYS A 58 -9.20 -4.93 12.22
N TYR A 59 -8.59 -3.81 11.91
CA TYR A 59 -7.15 -3.73 11.77
C TYR A 59 -6.52 -2.65 12.65
N TYR A 60 -5.26 -2.88 13.01
CA TYR A 60 -4.44 -1.93 13.73
C TYR A 60 -3.19 -1.59 12.92
N SER A 61 -2.67 -0.39 13.16
CA SER A 61 -1.37 0.04 12.63
C SER A 61 -0.64 0.83 13.72
N GLY A 62 0.60 0.45 14.01
CA GLY A 62 1.29 0.90 15.21
C GLY A 62 0.71 0.25 16.48
N GLU A 63 0.32 1.06 17.45
CA GLU A 63 -0.20 0.61 18.75
C GLU A 63 -1.72 0.76 18.89
N SER A 64 -2.41 1.24 17.87
CA SER A 64 -3.85 1.52 17.93
C SER A 64 -4.64 0.88 16.80
N GLU A 65 -5.89 0.52 17.09
CA GLU A 65 -6.87 0.19 16.07
C GLU A 65 -7.06 1.39 15.13
N LYS A 66 -7.19 1.14 13.84
CA LYS A 66 -7.27 2.16 12.80
C LYS A 66 -8.52 2.11 11.96
N GLY A 67 -9.32 1.05 12.08
CA GLY A 67 -10.54 0.87 11.33
C GLY A 67 -10.76 -0.55 10.83
N LEU A 68 -11.29 -0.68 9.64
CA LEU A 68 -11.66 -1.95 9.03
C LEU A 68 -10.81 -2.23 7.78
N VAL A 69 -10.58 -3.51 7.50
CA VAL A 69 -10.04 -3.99 6.23
C VAL A 69 -10.96 -5.07 5.67
N ASP A 70 -11.42 -4.85 4.45
CA ASP A 70 -12.11 -5.86 3.64
C ASP A 70 -11.08 -6.62 2.80
N ILE A 71 -11.13 -7.96 2.86
CA ILE A 71 -10.24 -8.84 2.09
C ILE A 71 -11.10 -9.69 1.17
N PHE A 72 -10.84 -9.59 -0.12
CA PHE A 72 -11.51 -10.35 -1.17
C PHE A 72 -10.50 -11.15 -1.97
N LYS A 73 -10.92 -12.28 -2.51
CA LYS A 73 -10.10 -13.09 -3.39
C LYS A 73 -10.69 -13.17 -4.79
N TYR A 74 -9.85 -13.04 -5.79
CA TYR A 74 -10.20 -13.36 -7.15
C TYR A 74 -9.07 -14.19 -7.78
N ASN A 75 -9.37 -15.41 -8.19
CA ASN A 75 -8.38 -16.40 -8.63
C ASN A 75 -7.32 -16.66 -7.55
N LYS A 76 -6.06 -16.26 -7.82
CA LYS A 76 -4.91 -16.45 -6.93
C LYS A 76 -4.48 -15.19 -6.19
N VAL A 77 -5.19 -14.10 -6.39
CA VAL A 77 -4.83 -12.77 -5.90
C VAL A 77 -5.89 -12.29 -4.92
N TYR A 78 -5.45 -11.57 -3.91
CA TYR A 78 -6.32 -10.94 -2.92
C TYR A 78 -6.35 -9.44 -3.15
N TYR A 79 -7.51 -8.83 -2.93
CA TYR A 79 -7.72 -7.40 -2.97
C TYR A 79 -8.12 -6.94 -1.57
N LEU A 80 -7.54 -5.84 -1.12
CA LEU A 80 -7.78 -5.29 0.20
C LEU A 80 -8.31 -3.87 0.08
N HIS A 81 -9.28 -3.55 0.92
CA HIS A 81 -9.79 -2.21 1.06
C HIS A 81 -9.73 -1.82 2.53
N TYR A 82 -8.81 -0.94 2.86
CA TYR A 82 -8.64 -0.41 4.21
C TYR A 82 -9.49 0.85 4.37
N GLN A 83 -10.34 0.87 5.39
CA GLN A 83 -11.20 1.98 5.75
C GLN A 83 -10.81 2.46 7.14
N ARG A 84 -10.12 3.58 7.19
CA ARG A 84 -9.65 4.14 8.46
C ARG A 84 -10.72 5.00 9.14
N ASP A 85 -10.63 5.10 10.46
CA ASP A 85 -11.53 5.92 11.28
C ASP A 85 -11.45 7.42 10.96
N ASP A 86 -10.33 7.89 10.38
CA ASP A 86 -10.13 9.24 9.90
C ASP A 86 -10.66 9.47 8.46
N ASN A 87 -11.44 8.54 7.93
CA ASN A 87 -11.96 8.49 6.56
C ASN A 87 -10.91 8.32 5.45
N ALA A 88 -9.65 8.10 5.79
CA ALA A 88 -8.66 7.72 4.80
C ALA A 88 -8.95 6.29 4.30
N GLN A 89 -8.76 6.07 3.00
CA GLN A 89 -8.97 4.78 2.36
C GLN A 89 -7.70 4.38 1.62
N TYR A 90 -7.32 3.12 1.80
CA TYR A 90 -6.22 2.51 1.07
C TYR A 90 -6.73 1.28 0.36
N VAL A 91 -6.14 0.96 -0.75
CA VAL A 91 -6.42 -0.27 -1.49
C VAL A 91 -5.13 -1.04 -1.69
N GLY A 92 -5.24 -2.36 -1.68
CA GLY A 92 -4.08 -3.23 -1.80
C GLY A 92 -4.34 -4.42 -2.70
N ILE A 93 -3.25 -4.99 -3.20
CA ILE A 93 -3.23 -6.26 -3.90
C ILE A 93 -2.24 -7.18 -3.19
N GLY A 94 -2.65 -8.41 -2.90
CA GLY A 94 -1.87 -9.33 -2.10
C GLY A 94 -1.74 -10.72 -2.69
N ILE A 95 -0.66 -11.39 -2.30
CA ILE A 95 -0.38 -12.79 -2.64
C ILE A 95 -0.14 -13.56 -1.35
N LYS A 96 -0.86 -14.68 -1.20
CA LYS A 96 -0.65 -15.64 -0.13
C LYS A 96 0.33 -16.73 -0.57
N ASN A 97 1.32 -17.02 0.28
CA ASN A 97 2.20 -18.16 0.13
C ASN A 97 2.30 -18.88 1.50
N GLU A 98 1.73 -20.09 1.57
CA GLU A 98 1.63 -20.85 2.83
C GLU A 98 1.02 -20.03 3.97
N ASN A 99 1.81 -19.73 5.01
CA ASN A 99 1.41 -18.96 6.19
C ASN A 99 1.82 -17.48 6.10
N THR A 100 2.23 -17.01 4.93
CA THR A 100 2.60 -15.63 4.70
C THR A 100 1.65 -14.96 3.72
N PHE A 101 1.45 -13.66 3.93
CA PHE A 101 0.61 -12.85 3.07
C PHE A 101 1.29 -11.50 2.84
N THR A 102 1.65 -11.24 1.60
CA THR A 102 2.34 -10.00 1.22
C THR A 102 1.39 -9.14 0.39
N VAL A 103 1.29 -7.87 0.74
CA VAL A 103 0.38 -6.91 0.13
C VAL A 103 1.18 -5.68 -0.29
N THR A 104 0.98 -5.21 -1.51
CA THR A 104 1.30 -3.83 -1.88
C THR A 104 0.04 -3.00 -1.75
N TYR A 105 0.14 -1.81 -1.16
CA TYR A 105 -0.99 -0.91 -1.01
C TYR A 105 -0.66 0.48 -1.56
N TYR A 106 -1.70 1.23 -1.85
CA TYR A 106 -1.58 2.63 -2.20
C TYR A 106 -2.79 3.44 -1.72
N TYR A 107 -2.56 4.72 -1.57
CA TYR A 107 -3.57 5.70 -1.20
C TYR A 107 -4.11 6.39 -2.45
N PRO A 108 -5.36 6.15 -2.88
CA PRO A 108 -5.87 6.60 -4.18
C PRO A 108 -5.82 8.11 -4.42
N ASN A 109 -5.90 8.90 -3.35
CA ASN A 109 -5.88 10.37 -3.40
C ASN A 109 -4.53 10.98 -3.03
N GLY A 110 -3.50 10.15 -2.90
CA GLY A 110 -2.21 10.56 -2.41
C GLY A 110 -1.05 9.95 -3.17
N THR A 111 0.13 10.27 -2.70
CA THR A 111 1.39 9.77 -3.24
C THR A 111 2.00 8.67 -2.38
N ASP A 112 1.24 8.16 -1.39
CA ASP A 112 1.74 7.12 -0.50
C ASP A 112 1.41 5.74 -1.03
N PHE A 113 2.44 4.92 -1.12
CA PHE A 113 2.34 3.50 -1.43
C PHE A 113 3.41 2.74 -0.67
N GLY A 114 3.15 1.47 -0.40
CA GLY A 114 4.07 0.68 0.38
C GLY A 114 3.80 -0.80 0.27
N ILE A 115 4.47 -1.52 1.15
CA ILE A 115 4.38 -2.97 1.24
C ILE A 115 4.04 -3.36 2.67
N VAL A 116 3.21 -4.38 2.78
CA VAL A 116 2.89 -5.05 4.04
C VAL A 116 3.27 -6.51 3.93
N TYR A 117 3.91 -7.03 4.95
CA TYR A 117 4.17 -8.45 5.10
C TYR A 117 3.47 -8.95 6.36
N TYR A 118 2.64 -9.96 6.21
CA TYR A 118 1.94 -10.60 7.32
C TYR A 118 2.33 -12.08 7.46
N ASN A 119 2.34 -12.53 8.71
CA ASN A 119 2.17 -13.94 9.07
C ASN A 119 0.68 -14.19 9.34
N ILE A 120 0.14 -15.26 8.79
CA ILE A 120 -1.23 -15.71 9.04
C ILE A 120 -1.19 -16.56 10.32
N GLY A 121 -1.81 -16.05 11.36
CA GLY A 121 -1.90 -16.72 12.65
C GLY A 121 -3.17 -17.57 12.81
N GLU A 122 -3.47 -17.89 14.06
CA GLU A 122 -4.70 -18.58 14.43
C GLU A 122 -5.93 -17.75 14.03
N ASN A 123 -7.03 -18.42 13.67
CA ASN A 123 -8.26 -17.81 13.19
C ASN A 123 -8.09 -16.89 11.98
N ASN A 124 -7.03 -17.13 11.19
CA ASN A 124 -6.66 -16.33 10.01
C ASN A 124 -6.38 -14.84 10.29
N LEU A 125 -6.06 -14.51 11.54
CA LEU A 125 -5.65 -13.18 11.90
C LEU A 125 -4.25 -12.88 11.35
N LEU A 126 -4.07 -11.68 10.86
CA LEU A 126 -2.85 -11.21 10.25
C LEU A 126 -1.99 -10.47 11.29
N LYS A 127 -0.69 -10.75 11.30
CA LYS A 127 0.29 -10.02 12.13
C LYS A 127 1.54 -9.78 11.33
N GLY A 128 1.96 -8.55 11.23
CA GLY A 128 3.15 -8.21 10.44
C GLY A 128 3.60 -6.78 10.58
N PHE A 129 4.20 -6.31 9.52
CA PHE A 129 4.79 -4.98 9.45
C PHE A 129 4.53 -4.38 8.08
N TRP A 130 4.38 -3.07 8.05
CA TRP A 130 4.35 -2.31 6.82
C TRP A 130 5.47 -1.26 6.78
N SER A 131 5.80 -0.85 5.58
CA SER A 131 6.68 0.26 5.29
C SER A 131 6.26 0.94 4.00
N SER A 132 6.52 2.24 3.91
CA SER A 132 6.29 3.04 2.71
C SER A 132 7.48 3.95 2.44
N PHE A 133 7.43 4.67 1.35
CA PHE A 133 8.44 5.70 1.05
C PHE A 133 8.45 6.80 2.11
N ASN A 134 7.32 7.07 2.77
CA ASN A 134 7.21 8.12 3.79
C ASN A 134 7.70 7.68 5.17
N THR A 135 7.87 6.38 5.42
CA THR A 135 8.36 5.86 6.72
C THR A 135 9.88 5.86 6.82
N VAL A 136 10.60 6.20 5.75
CA VAL A 136 12.06 6.36 5.70
C VAL A 136 12.81 5.15 6.29
N GLY A 137 12.31 3.93 5.95
CA GLY A 137 12.94 2.67 6.38
C GLY A 137 12.44 2.09 7.69
N ASP A 138 11.53 2.76 8.40
CA ASP A 138 10.88 2.19 9.58
C ASP A 138 9.92 1.06 9.20
N LEU A 139 9.85 0.06 10.08
CA LEU A 139 8.86 -1.00 10.03
C LEU A 139 7.81 -0.77 11.11
N ILE A 140 6.59 -0.50 10.69
CA ILE A 140 5.47 -0.25 11.59
C ILE A 140 4.63 -1.51 11.72
N LYS A 141 4.33 -1.92 12.95
CA LYS A 141 3.49 -3.08 13.22
C LYS A 141 2.11 -2.89 12.61
N GLU A 142 1.59 -3.92 11.99
CA GLU A 142 0.23 -3.94 11.45
C GLU A 142 -0.37 -5.33 11.53
N GLY A 143 -1.68 -5.41 11.58
CA GLY A 143 -2.39 -6.67 11.54
C GLY A 143 -3.88 -6.53 11.79
N THR A 144 -4.54 -7.69 11.92
CA THR A 144 -5.97 -7.76 12.23
C THR A 144 -6.19 -8.32 13.63
N THR A 145 -7.26 -7.90 14.28
CA THR A 145 -7.60 -8.33 15.65
C THR A 145 -8.84 -9.20 15.73
N GLU A 146 -9.82 -8.95 14.85
CA GLU A 146 -11.12 -9.61 14.90
C GLU A 146 -11.73 -9.67 13.50
N LYS A 147 -12.32 -10.81 13.14
CA LYS A 147 -13.15 -10.94 11.95
C LYS A 147 -14.57 -10.52 12.28
N MET A 148 -15.09 -9.53 11.58
CA MET A 148 -16.39 -8.92 11.84
C MET A 148 -17.51 -9.62 11.08
N TYR A 149 -17.27 -9.95 9.80
CA TYR A 149 -18.27 -10.56 8.91
C TYR A 149 -17.60 -11.55 7.95
N GLU A 150 -18.34 -12.56 7.58
CA GLU A 150 -17.98 -13.54 6.55
C GLU A 150 -18.47 -13.12 5.16
#